data_2c9e14607cd30775cbc09e0715fea3db
#
_entry.id   2c9e14607cd30775cbc09e0715fea3db
#
_cell.length_a   1.000
_cell.length_b   1.000
_cell.length_c   1.000
_cell.angle_alpha   90.00
_cell.angle_beta   90.00
_cell.angle_gamma   90.00
#
_symmetry.space_group_name_H-M   'P 1'
#
loop_
_entity.id
_entity.type
_entity.pdbx_description
1 polymer ?
#
loop_
_entity_poly.entity_id
_entity_poly.type
_entity_poly.pdbx_seq_one_letter_code
_entity_poly.pdbx_strand_id
1 'polypeptide(L)'
;MTLVLSGPAISFVTLVIPSIVNPSTTTPVSGYGGTLTNTSSGVVLDSLTSSGVLFTPTPKSLTAATISVASGFTNTVGATIDILVAITYSSAIDSGSVVVLSIPKWERSSDGATSPNSCLSSSIACENESTSSSITCSYSIGSGFADDTLTVTGLITSARVSGDTDTIRVKNFINYSQLATYSVSVFVNAASGSTTNSLTGVSMTPTAATTLAQAEVLPFTLTVNSESVYFISVQLNTILPIGAYVRITLPPQVSYTDTSGVDILSAVSMTSALNSPTVVKTGLTATPSYFDLTGIVTSSSNYRTKSQTFFVQMTSLRNPPSVATSGSFTVALYDSSNNRYESSSTGMTVTATAGVLSEGTSPTMSATSTGVLDSVDFTLSLQAATALSTGTTASIVVTFPSEFTLTTGTCSLSDLIGFSSSTCSISGQVVTISNFASDTISAGENFKFTIGSNMIALPSNTATTSTFTIETQASGSKVDSISSLTWSQTTVGTLGLPTTATDATVPSSSTTYTSTTYTFELYPPHVIEQNAVIEITFPTEITLPSSTTCTALQNIETTLS
;
A
#
# COMPACT_ATOMS: atom_id res chain seq x y z
N MET A 1 16.58 -7.01 -75.62
CA MET A 1 15.51 -6.30 -76.40
C MET A 1 16.15 -5.61 -77.53
N THR A 2 15.66 -5.78 -78.76
CA THR A 2 16.15 -5.10 -79.94
C THR A 2 15.05 -4.19 -80.43
N LEU A 3 15.39 -2.90 -80.62
CA LEU A 3 14.48 -1.93 -81.15
C LEU A 3 15.08 -1.44 -82.52
N VAL A 4 14.28 -1.54 -83.56
CA VAL A 4 14.68 -1.00 -84.90
C VAL A 4 14.12 0.41 -85.06
N LEU A 5 15.00 1.37 -85.27
CA LEU A 5 14.63 2.78 -85.51
C LEU A 5 14.46 2.99 -86.97
N SER A 6 13.33 3.49 -87.43
CA SER A 6 13.06 3.84 -88.80
C SER A 6 12.64 5.36 -88.86
N GLY A 7 13.33 6.18 -89.63
CA GLY A 7 13.03 7.59 -89.77
C GLY A 7 14.23 8.44 -90.06
N PRO A 8 14.07 9.78 -90.12
CA PRO A 8 15.18 10.70 -90.33
C PRO A 8 16.20 10.67 -89.21
N ALA A 9 17.41 11.15 -89.44
CA ALA A 9 18.45 11.21 -88.42
C ALA A 9 17.95 11.92 -87.15
N ILE A 10 18.16 11.27 -86.00
CA ILE A 10 17.74 11.77 -84.71
C ILE A 10 18.96 12.03 -83.83
N SER A 11 18.92 13.09 -83.04
CA SER A 11 20.02 13.46 -82.13
C SER A 11 19.93 12.84 -80.72
N PHE A 12 18.78 12.34 -80.34
CA PHE A 12 18.59 11.60 -79.08
C PHE A 12 17.39 10.65 -79.18
N VAL A 13 17.41 9.61 -78.41
CA VAL A 13 16.32 8.61 -78.28
C VAL A 13 16.00 8.45 -76.82
N THR A 14 14.73 8.56 -76.50
CA THR A 14 14.19 8.15 -75.15
C THR A 14 13.43 6.85 -75.32
N LEU A 15 13.85 5.84 -74.62
CA LEU A 15 13.15 4.53 -74.56
C LEU A 15 12.42 4.37 -73.24
N VAL A 16 11.14 4.07 -73.31
CA VAL A 16 10.35 3.69 -72.18
C VAL A 16 10.05 2.19 -72.35
N ILE A 17 10.55 1.38 -71.45
CA ILE A 17 10.34 -0.07 -71.44
C ILE A 17 9.42 -0.40 -70.26
N PRO A 18 8.12 -0.62 -70.51
CA PRO A 18 7.18 -0.94 -69.44
C PRO A 18 7.35 -2.39 -68.97
N SER A 19 6.84 -2.67 -67.77
CA SER A 19 6.73 -4.02 -67.21
C SER A 19 8.05 -4.75 -66.92
N ILE A 20 9.15 -4.01 -66.76
CA ILE A 20 10.39 -4.61 -66.24
C ILE A 20 10.24 -4.80 -64.73
N VAL A 21 10.54 -6.01 -64.26
CA VAL A 21 10.58 -6.32 -62.85
C VAL A 21 11.94 -5.95 -62.29
N ASN A 22 11.94 -5.14 -61.22
CA ASN A 22 13.17 -4.79 -60.51
C ASN A 22 13.79 -6.05 -59.84
N PRO A 23 15.10 -5.99 -59.54
CA PRO A 23 15.75 -7.08 -58.78
C PRO A 23 15.03 -7.37 -57.48
N SER A 24 15.08 -8.61 -57.03
CA SER A 24 14.48 -9.07 -55.79
C SER A 24 15.26 -8.59 -54.55
N THR A 25 16.41 -7.96 -54.70
CA THR A 25 17.26 -7.49 -53.59
C THR A 25 17.63 -6.00 -53.76
N THR A 26 18.07 -5.36 -52.68
CA THR A 26 18.54 -3.96 -52.68
C THR A 26 20.01 -3.83 -53.08
N THR A 27 20.64 -4.89 -53.53
CA THR A 27 22.01 -4.80 -54.06
C THR A 27 22.04 -3.87 -55.25
N PRO A 28 22.96 -2.88 -55.29
CA PRO A 28 23.10 -2.01 -56.44
C PRO A 28 23.31 -2.82 -57.72
N VAL A 29 22.53 -2.52 -58.71
CA VAL A 29 22.64 -3.17 -60.02
C VAL A 29 23.43 -2.25 -60.96
N SER A 30 24.49 -2.80 -61.51
CA SER A 30 25.32 -2.15 -62.51
C SER A 30 25.29 -2.96 -63.80
N GLY A 31 25.72 -2.38 -64.87
CA GLY A 31 25.88 -3.14 -66.13
C GLY A 31 24.72 -3.00 -67.11
N TYR A 32 23.95 -1.89 -67.04
CA TYR A 32 23.06 -1.56 -68.14
C TYR A 32 23.89 -1.20 -69.34
N GLY A 33 23.71 -1.91 -70.41
CA GLY A 33 24.42 -1.66 -71.70
C GLY A 33 23.45 -1.60 -72.87
N GLY A 34 23.81 -0.87 -73.86
CA GLY A 34 23.07 -0.84 -75.10
C GLY A 34 24.05 -0.67 -76.25
N THR A 35 23.73 -1.22 -77.39
CA THR A 35 24.47 -0.99 -78.61
C THR A 35 23.54 -0.43 -79.68
N LEU A 36 24.00 0.58 -80.38
CA LEU A 36 23.38 1.07 -81.59
C LEU A 36 24.07 0.38 -82.72
N THR A 37 23.33 -0.39 -83.51
CA THR A 37 23.89 -1.15 -84.65
C THR A 37 23.21 -0.74 -85.92
N ASN A 38 23.99 -0.57 -87.00
CA ASN A 38 23.45 -0.38 -88.32
C ASN A 38 22.85 -1.71 -88.81
N THR A 39 21.55 -1.72 -89.12
CA THR A 39 20.80 -2.95 -89.47
C THR A 39 21.22 -3.51 -90.86
N SER A 40 21.77 -2.68 -91.74
CA SER A 40 22.18 -3.16 -93.08
C SER A 40 23.60 -3.71 -93.12
N SER A 41 24.46 -3.28 -92.21
CA SER A 41 25.87 -3.73 -92.20
C SER A 41 26.22 -4.59 -90.96
N GLY A 42 25.37 -4.63 -89.92
CA GLY A 42 25.67 -5.28 -88.66
C GLY A 42 26.74 -4.64 -87.80
N VAL A 43 27.22 -3.44 -88.27
CA VAL A 43 28.28 -2.74 -87.53
C VAL A 43 27.71 -1.98 -86.33
N VAL A 44 28.34 -2.13 -85.18
CA VAL A 44 28.02 -1.36 -83.96
C VAL A 44 28.52 0.09 -84.24
N LEU A 45 27.58 1.02 -84.16
CA LEU A 45 27.88 2.46 -84.37
C LEU A 45 28.26 3.10 -83.04
N ASP A 46 27.51 2.73 -81.95
CA ASP A 46 27.73 3.22 -80.60
C ASP A 46 27.46 2.11 -79.59
N SER A 47 28.19 2.13 -78.55
CA SER A 47 27.95 1.21 -77.40
C SER A 47 28.00 1.99 -76.12
N LEU A 48 26.97 1.78 -75.27
CA LEU A 48 26.98 2.18 -73.89
C LEU A 48 27.55 1.04 -73.11
N THR A 49 28.78 1.11 -72.66
CA THR A 49 29.37 0.24 -71.69
C THR A 49 29.18 0.87 -70.34
N SER A 50 28.27 0.33 -69.53
CA SER A 50 27.85 0.99 -68.32
C SER A 50 28.82 0.72 -67.18
N SER A 51 29.76 1.59 -66.98
CA SER A 51 30.39 1.69 -65.65
C SER A 51 29.77 2.80 -64.81
N GLY A 52 28.67 3.44 -65.27
CA GLY A 52 28.22 4.67 -64.63
C GLY A 52 26.79 4.78 -64.13
N VAL A 53 25.89 3.87 -64.48
CA VAL A 53 24.51 3.97 -63.99
C VAL A 53 24.26 2.89 -62.96
N LEU A 54 24.35 3.26 -61.66
CA LEU A 54 23.98 2.45 -60.54
C LEU A 54 22.50 2.67 -60.24
N PHE A 55 21.73 1.62 -60.24
CA PHE A 55 20.36 1.60 -59.72
C PHE A 55 20.34 0.80 -58.43
N THR A 56 19.94 1.43 -57.37
CA THR A 56 19.76 0.77 -56.08
C THR A 56 18.27 0.58 -55.81
N PRO A 57 17.74 -0.63 -55.90
CA PRO A 57 16.36 -0.89 -55.60
C PRO A 57 16.06 -0.57 -54.14
N THR A 58 14.88 -0.07 -53.87
CA THR A 58 14.37 0.06 -52.49
C THR A 58 13.64 -1.21 -52.08
N PRO A 59 13.70 -1.60 -50.79
CA PRO A 59 12.93 -2.74 -50.30
C PRO A 59 11.45 -2.56 -50.59
N LYS A 60 10.76 -3.62 -50.93
CA LYS A 60 9.31 -3.60 -51.03
C LYS A 60 8.72 -3.60 -49.62
N SER A 61 7.65 -2.82 -49.40
CA SER A 61 6.95 -2.85 -48.13
C SER A 61 6.31 -4.21 -47.89
N LEU A 62 6.42 -4.78 -46.67
CA LEU A 62 5.63 -5.94 -46.27
C LEU A 62 4.15 -5.64 -46.39
N THR A 63 3.33 -6.62 -46.68
CA THR A 63 1.86 -6.46 -46.71
C THR A 63 1.36 -6.10 -45.30
N ALA A 64 1.87 -6.81 -44.29
CA ALA A 64 1.59 -6.52 -42.87
C ALA A 64 2.73 -7.08 -42.01
N ALA A 65 2.91 -6.45 -40.86
CA ALA A 65 3.60 -7.06 -39.71
C ALA A 65 2.89 -6.62 -38.44
N THR A 66 2.74 -7.54 -37.49
CA THR A 66 2.13 -7.26 -36.18
C THR A 66 2.98 -7.86 -35.07
N ILE A 67 3.00 -7.16 -33.93
CA ILE A 67 3.64 -7.65 -32.72
C ILE A 67 2.56 -7.73 -31.64
N SER A 68 2.43 -8.88 -31.00
CA SER A 68 1.50 -9.10 -29.89
C SER A 68 2.13 -9.94 -28.78
N VAL A 69 1.59 -9.86 -27.59
CA VAL A 69 2.01 -10.71 -26.47
C VAL A 69 1.41 -12.09 -26.64
N ALA A 70 2.23 -13.14 -26.46
CA ALA A 70 1.78 -14.52 -26.58
C ALA A 70 0.74 -14.88 -25.48
N SER A 71 -0.13 -15.83 -25.80
CA SER A 71 -1.11 -16.35 -24.83
C SER A 71 -0.42 -16.85 -23.55
N GLY A 72 -1.02 -16.53 -22.40
CA GLY A 72 -0.48 -16.89 -21.09
C GLY A 72 0.44 -15.83 -20.46
N PHE A 73 0.75 -14.76 -21.18
CA PHE A 73 1.52 -13.63 -20.66
C PHE A 73 0.66 -12.37 -20.56
N THR A 74 0.99 -11.51 -19.59
CA THR A 74 0.38 -10.17 -19.46
C THR A 74 1.32 -9.13 -20.06
N ASN A 75 0.75 -8.17 -20.78
CA ASN A 75 1.51 -7.07 -21.41
C ASN A 75 1.90 -6.00 -20.37
N THR A 76 2.65 -6.41 -19.34
CA THR A 76 3.06 -5.58 -18.22
C THR A 76 4.43 -4.96 -18.49
N VAL A 77 4.64 -3.71 -18.10
CA VAL A 77 5.94 -3.02 -18.22
C VAL A 77 7.04 -3.80 -17.51
N GLY A 78 8.21 -3.88 -18.15
CA GLY A 78 9.42 -4.53 -17.60
C GLY A 78 9.31 -6.04 -17.34
N ALA A 79 8.18 -6.66 -17.66
CA ALA A 79 8.00 -8.10 -17.49
C ALA A 79 8.77 -8.90 -18.54
N THR A 80 9.24 -10.08 -18.17
CA THR A 80 9.74 -11.06 -19.15
C THR A 80 8.53 -11.78 -19.73
N ILE A 81 8.33 -11.66 -21.03
CA ILE A 81 7.17 -12.17 -21.77
C ILE A 81 7.62 -12.89 -23.05
N ASP A 82 6.73 -13.66 -23.63
CA ASP A 82 6.87 -14.11 -25.00
C ASP A 82 6.07 -13.17 -25.92
N ILE A 83 6.64 -12.78 -27.05
CA ILE A 83 5.95 -12.02 -28.08
C ILE A 83 5.82 -12.82 -29.36
N LEU A 84 4.74 -12.57 -30.08
CA LEU A 84 4.47 -13.10 -31.41
C LEU A 84 4.69 -12.01 -32.45
N VAL A 85 5.52 -12.29 -33.43
CA VAL A 85 5.76 -11.42 -34.57
C VAL A 85 5.22 -12.12 -35.81
N ALA A 86 4.07 -11.65 -36.31
CA ALA A 86 3.47 -12.17 -37.52
C ALA A 86 3.83 -11.28 -38.71
N ILE A 87 4.28 -11.88 -39.79
CA ILE A 87 4.80 -11.19 -41.00
C ILE A 87 4.07 -11.72 -42.22
N THR A 88 3.45 -10.82 -43.01
CA THR A 88 2.83 -11.16 -44.30
C THR A 88 3.65 -10.56 -45.44
N TYR A 89 4.12 -11.44 -46.32
CA TYR A 89 4.99 -11.05 -47.43
C TYR A 89 4.22 -10.39 -48.55
N SER A 90 4.83 -9.38 -49.19
CA SER A 90 4.26 -8.68 -50.33
C SER A 90 4.85 -9.13 -51.68
N SER A 91 5.89 -9.96 -51.64
CA SER A 91 6.57 -10.50 -52.81
C SER A 91 7.09 -11.90 -52.53
N ALA A 92 7.56 -12.61 -53.53
CA ALA A 92 8.27 -13.86 -53.35
C ALA A 92 9.54 -13.64 -52.50
N ILE A 93 9.77 -14.57 -51.58
CA ILE A 93 10.93 -14.60 -50.69
C ILE A 93 11.63 -15.96 -50.88
N ASP A 94 12.93 -15.88 -51.13
CA ASP A 94 13.72 -17.08 -51.37
C ASP A 94 13.97 -17.87 -50.04
N SER A 95 14.09 -19.20 -50.18
CA SER A 95 14.54 -20.05 -49.11
C SER A 95 15.90 -19.62 -48.57
N GLY A 96 16.10 -19.70 -47.24
CA GLY A 96 17.33 -19.26 -46.60
C GLY A 96 17.35 -17.77 -46.27
N SER A 97 16.32 -17.00 -46.63
CA SER A 97 16.18 -15.63 -46.19
C SER A 97 16.03 -15.53 -44.66
N VAL A 98 16.47 -14.39 -44.10
CA VAL A 98 16.46 -14.16 -42.64
C VAL A 98 15.55 -13.00 -42.32
N VAL A 99 14.92 -13.08 -41.14
CA VAL A 99 14.13 -11.96 -40.57
C VAL A 99 14.97 -11.18 -39.57
N VAL A 100 14.96 -9.87 -39.68
CA VAL A 100 15.68 -8.96 -38.79
C VAL A 100 14.69 -7.99 -38.19
N LEU A 101 14.63 -7.96 -36.84
CA LEU A 101 13.86 -6.98 -36.08
C LEU A 101 14.81 -5.89 -35.57
N SER A 102 14.53 -4.63 -35.87
CA SER A 102 15.17 -3.46 -35.26
C SER A 102 14.25 -2.97 -34.14
N ILE A 103 14.71 -3.12 -32.91
CA ILE A 103 13.93 -2.91 -31.71
C ILE A 103 14.46 -1.67 -31.03
N PRO A 104 13.67 -0.58 -30.93
CA PRO A 104 14.12 0.63 -30.26
C PRO A 104 14.33 0.35 -28.78
N LYS A 105 15.33 0.99 -28.21
CA LYS A 105 15.51 1.01 -26.77
C LYS A 105 14.39 1.84 -26.14
N TRP A 106 13.90 1.42 -24.97
CA TRP A 106 12.85 2.16 -24.28
C TRP A 106 13.34 3.52 -23.72
N GLU A 107 14.67 3.71 -23.64
CA GLU A 107 15.28 5.01 -23.39
C GLU A 107 16.58 5.14 -24.16
N ARG A 108 16.77 6.25 -24.84
CA ARG A 108 17.98 6.53 -25.62
C ARG A 108 18.97 7.31 -24.77
N SER A 109 20.15 6.74 -24.55
CA SER A 109 21.24 7.37 -23.81
C SER A 109 22.32 7.90 -24.72
N SER A 110 22.72 9.16 -24.51
CA SER A 110 23.79 9.83 -25.28
C SER A 110 25.21 9.45 -24.85
N ASP A 111 25.35 8.72 -23.76
CA ASP A 111 26.64 8.52 -23.08
C ASP A 111 27.31 7.17 -23.37
N GLY A 112 26.82 6.41 -24.34
CA GLY A 112 27.48 5.18 -24.83
C GLY A 112 27.51 4.02 -23.82
N ALA A 113 26.84 4.15 -22.67
CA ALA A 113 26.77 3.10 -21.69
C ALA A 113 26.08 1.86 -22.26
N THR A 114 26.62 0.69 -22.01
CA THR A 114 25.97 -0.59 -22.28
C THR A 114 24.65 -0.63 -21.51
N SER A 115 23.58 -0.54 -22.25
CA SER A 115 22.33 -0.07 -21.79
C SER A 115 21.55 -1.10 -20.98
N PRO A 116 21.10 -0.77 -19.77
CA PRO A 116 20.11 -1.56 -19.06
C PRO A 116 18.72 -1.50 -19.71
N ASN A 117 18.55 -0.77 -20.81
CA ASN A 117 17.29 -0.46 -21.46
C ASN A 117 17.03 -1.27 -22.75
N SER A 118 17.72 -2.40 -22.93
CA SER A 118 17.46 -3.36 -24.00
C SER A 118 16.29 -4.29 -23.66
N CYS A 119 15.47 -4.57 -24.67
CA CYS A 119 14.46 -5.63 -24.59
C CYS A 119 15.03 -7.03 -24.86
N LEU A 120 16.30 -7.13 -25.23
CA LEU A 120 16.99 -8.37 -25.58
C LEU A 120 18.00 -8.76 -24.50
N SER A 121 18.12 -10.05 -24.24
CA SER A 121 19.05 -10.61 -23.26
C SER A 121 19.64 -11.93 -23.74
N SER A 122 20.65 -12.44 -23.04
CA SER A 122 21.27 -13.73 -23.37
C SER A 122 20.34 -14.94 -23.27
N SER A 123 19.18 -14.78 -22.65
CA SER A 123 18.15 -15.82 -22.53
C SER A 123 17.14 -15.83 -23.67
N ILE A 124 17.27 -14.91 -24.65
CA ILE A 124 16.34 -14.82 -25.76
C ILE A 124 16.40 -16.08 -26.63
N ALA A 125 15.25 -16.58 -27.02
CA ALA A 125 15.13 -17.73 -27.90
C ALA A 125 13.98 -17.51 -28.87
N CYS A 126 14.03 -18.16 -30.04
CA CYS A 126 12.99 -18.07 -31.04
C CYS A 126 12.44 -19.45 -31.43
N GLU A 127 11.19 -19.42 -31.82
CA GLU A 127 10.45 -20.61 -32.26
C GLU A 127 9.52 -20.22 -33.40
N ASN A 128 9.35 -21.12 -34.36
CA ASN A 128 8.31 -21.00 -35.36
C ASN A 128 6.97 -21.37 -34.71
N GLU A 129 6.09 -20.38 -34.55
CA GLU A 129 4.80 -20.58 -33.84
C GLU A 129 3.91 -21.65 -34.51
N SER A 130 3.95 -21.72 -35.85
CA SER A 130 3.09 -22.66 -36.60
C SER A 130 3.50 -24.13 -36.45
N THR A 131 4.78 -24.39 -36.24
CA THR A 131 5.35 -25.76 -36.17
C THR A 131 5.88 -26.08 -34.79
N SER A 132 5.93 -25.11 -33.88
CA SER A 132 6.58 -25.19 -32.57
C SER A 132 8.03 -25.70 -32.65
N SER A 133 8.70 -25.48 -33.78
CA SER A 133 10.08 -25.86 -33.98
C SER A 133 11.03 -24.75 -33.59
N SER A 134 12.12 -25.11 -32.91
CA SER A 134 13.18 -24.13 -32.58
C SER A 134 13.86 -23.62 -33.83
N ILE A 135 14.02 -22.33 -33.93
CA ILE A 135 14.76 -21.60 -34.95
C ILE A 135 15.90 -20.83 -34.29
N THR A 136 16.92 -20.45 -35.05
CA THR A 136 18.07 -19.79 -34.45
C THR A 136 17.82 -18.30 -34.32
N CYS A 137 18.00 -17.75 -33.10
CA CYS A 137 18.05 -16.31 -32.82
C CYS A 137 19.47 -15.89 -32.47
N SER A 138 19.91 -14.79 -33.07
CA SER A 138 21.08 -14.04 -32.64
C SER A 138 20.69 -12.59 -32.41
N TYR A 139 21.27 -11.96 -31.39
CA TYR A 139 20.96 -10.56 -31.09
C TYR A 139 22.23 -9.73 -30.97
N SER A 140 22.10 -8.45 -31.23
CA SER A 140 23.13 -7.44 -31.07
C SER A 140 22.54 -6.23 -30.37
N ILE A 141 23.18 -5.78 -29.29
CA ILE A 141 22.81 -4.57 -28.58
C ILE A 141 23.42 -3.37 -29.32
N GLY A 142 22.59 -2.47 -29.79
CA GLY A 142 23.03 -1.24 -30.42
C GLY A 142 23.84 -0.34 -29.48
N SER A 143 24.83 0.37 -29.98
CA SER A 143 25.57 1.35 -29.19
C SER A 143 24.87 2.71 -29.17
N GLY A 144 24.86 3.40 -28.05
CA GLY A 144 24.28 4.74 -27.93
C GLY A 144 22.79 4.78 -28.32
N PHE A 145 22.46 5.57 -29.34
CA PHE A 145 21.10 5.74 -29.85
C PHE A 145 20.66 4.66 -30.85
N ALA A 146 21.54 3.74 -31.23
CA ALA A 146 21.19 2.70 -32.18
C ALA A 146 20.21 1.69 -31.57
N ASP A 147 19.24 1.26 -32.36
CA ASP A 147 18.32 0.20 -31.99
C ASP A 147 19.04 -1.11 -31.78
N ASP A 148 18.48 -1.96 -30.98
CA ASP A 148 18.91 -3.34 -30.82
C ASP A 148 18.42 -4.16 -32.01
N THR A 149 19.17 -5.21 -32.36
CA THR A 149 18.86 -6.04 -33.52
C THR A 149 18.66 -7.48 -33.07
N LEU A 150 17.55 -8.09 -33.49
CA LEU A 150 17.30 -9.52 -33.36
C LEU A 150 17.26 -10.14 -34.76
N THR A 151 18.16 -11.06 -35.06
CA THR A 151 18.22 -11.78 -36.32
C THR A 151 17.71 -13.21 -36.14
N VAL A 152 16.74 -13.58 -36.95
CA VAL A 152 16.07 -14.88 -36.92
C VAL A 152 16.41 -15.67 -38.17
N THR A 153 17.05 -16.80 -38.01
CA THR A 153 17.45 -17.71 -39.13
C THR A 153 16.75 -19.07 -39.01
N GLY A 154 16.57 -19.71 -40.17
CA GLY A 154 15.92 -21.03 -40.21
C GLY A 154 14.40 -20.96 -40.21
N LEU A 155 13.77 -19.80 -40.21
CA LEU A 155 12.33 -19.64 -40.36
C LEU A 155 11.86 -19.94 -41.79
N ILE A 156 12.54 -19.36 -42.80
CA ILE A 156 12.19 -19.46 -44.20
C ILE A 156 12.99 -20.61 -44.86
N THR A 157 12.55 -21.85 -44.62
CA THR A 157 13.19 -23.08 -45.13
C THR A 157 12.77 -23.43 -46.56
N SER A 158 11.66 -22.87 -47.02
CA SER A 158 11.16 -22.97 -48.42
C SER A 158 10.74 -21.59 -48.91
N ALA A 159 10.75 -21.40 -50.24
CA ALA A 159 10.33 -20.15 -50.81
C ALA A 159 8.90 -19.76 -50.40
N ARG A 160 8.65 -18.49 -50.14
CA ARG A 160 7.34 -17.90 -49.85
C ARG A 160 6.82 -17.17 -51.06
N VAL A 161 5.51 -17.11 -51.20
CA VAL A 161 4.86 -16.26 -52.20
C VAL A 161 4.20 -15.05 -51.59
N SER A 162 3.82 -14.09 -52.38
CA SER A 162 3.07 -12.93 -51.89
C SER A 162 1.78 -13.37 -51.24
N GLY A 163 1.53 -12.87 -50.01
CA GLY A 163 0.37 -13.22 -49.16
C GLY A 163 0.65 -14.32 -48.15
N ASP A 164 1.74 -15.07 -48.23
CA ASP A 164 2.14 -16.01 -47.18
C ASP A 164 2.44 -15.29 -45.88
N THR A 165 2.17 -15.97 -44.77
CA THR A 165 2.42 -15.44 -43.42
C THR A 165 3.25 -16.41 -42.58
N ASP A 166 4.30 -15.91 -41.94
CA ASP A 166 5.06 -16.61 -40.93
C ASP A 166 4.90 -15.93 -39.59
N THR A 167 4.86 -16.69 -38.50
CA THR A 167 4.80 -16.15 -37.13
C THR A 167 5.96 -16.70 -36.31
N ILE A 168 6.71 -15.77 -35.72
CA ILE A 168 7.84 -16.04 -34.84
C ILE A 168 7.38 -15.83 -33.42
N ARG A 169 7.58 -16.81 -32.53
CA ARG A 169 7.55 -16.59 -31.09
C ARG A 169 8.95 -16.23 -30.61
N VAL A 170 9.10 -15.05 -30.06
CA VAL A 170 10.33 -14.60 -29.40
C VAL A 170 10.13 -14.77 -27.90
N LYS A 171 10.87 -15.72 -27.30
CA LYS A 171 10.78 -16.06 -25.88
C LYS A 171 11.73 -15.22 -25.04
N ASN A 172 11.35 -14.99 -23.77
CA ASN A 172 12.13 -14.22 -22.82
C ASN A 172 12.43 -12.78 -23.26
N PHE A 173 11.52 -12.19 -24.01
CA PHE A 173 11.58 -10.78 -24.35
C PHE A 173 11.30 -9.93 -23.11
N ILE A 174 12.15 -8.95 -22.81
CA ILE A 174 11.91 -8.02 -21.71
C ILE A 174 11.04 -6.89 -22.26
N ASN A 175 9.80 -6.81 -21.78
CA ASN A 175 8.87 -5.77 -22.20
C ASN A 175 9.39 -4.39 -21.84
N TYR A 176 8.96 -3.38 -22.57
CA TYR A 176 9.35 -1.99 -22.31
C TYR A 176 8.99 -1.56 -20.89
N SER A 177 9.85 -0.75 -20.29
CA SER A 177 9.67 -0.30 -18.89
C SER A 177 8.79 0.95 -18.75
N GLN A 178 8.16 1.40 -19.82
CA GLN A 178 7.26 2.56 -19.84
C GLN A 178 5.97 2.22 -20.58
N LEU A 179 4.88 2.87 -20.21
CA LEU A 179 3.57 2.77 -20.90
C LEU A 179 3.55 3.69 -22.13
N ALA A 180 4.52 3.51 -23.01
CA ALA A 180 4.65 4.28 -24.27
C ALA A 180 4.58 3.35 -25.47
N THR A 181 4.18 3.89 -26.61
CA THR A 181 4.19 3.16 -27.89
C THR A 181 5.57 3.18 -28.49
N TYR A 182 6.09 2.01 -28.79
CA TYR A 182 7.38 1.81 -29.45
C TYR A 182 7.16 1.30 -30.87
N SER A 183 8.01 1.75 -31.79
CA SER A 183 7.93 1.40 -33.20
C SER A 183 9.09 0.48 -33.58
N VAL A 184 8.79 -0.80 -33.75
CA VAL A 184 9.73 -1.82 -34.21
C VAL A 184 9.75 -1.82 -35.73
N SER A 185 10.92 -2.05 -36.32
CA SER A 185 11.05 -2.25 -37.75
C SER A 185 11.35 -3.71 -38.07
N VAL A 186 10.69 -4.23 -39.09
CA VAL A 186 10.84 -5.61 -39.55
C VAL A 186 11.46 -5.60 -40.95
N PHE A 187 12.55 -6.34 -41.10
CA PHE A 187 13.27 -6.49 -42.38
C PHE A 187 13.32 -7.98 -42.72
N VAL A 188 13.18 -8.28 -44.00
CA VAL A 188 13.47 -9.60 -44.57
C VAL A 188 14.64 -9.45 -45.50
N ASN A 189 15.73 -10.14 -45.17
CA ASN A 189 16.97 -10.10 -45.96
C ASN A 189 17.15 -11.41 -46.72
N ALA A 190 17.55 -11.32 -47.97
CA ALA A 190 17.99 -12.48 -48.71
C ALA A 190 19.22 -13.14 -48.04
N ALA A 191 19.50 -14.40 -48.33
CA ALA A 191 20.71 -15.08 -47.86
C ALA A 191 22.02 -14.33 -48.19
N SER A 192 22.00 -13.48 -49.22
CA SER A 192 23.10 -12.59 -49.61
C SER A 192 23.29 -11.38 -48.67
N GLY A 193 22.37 -11.16 -47.70
CA GLY A 193 22.39 -10.03 -46.79
C GLY A 193 21.62 -8.81 -47.27
N SER A 194 21.16 -8.77 -48.52
CA SER A 194 20.42 -7.62 -49.07
C SER A 194 18.96 -7.62 -48.65
N THR A 195 18.42 -6.50 -48.20
CA THR A 195 17.02 -6.39 -47.78
C THR A 195 16.07 -6.53 -48.99
N THR A 196 15.09 -7.38 -48.90
CA THR A 196 14.07 -7.63 -49.93
C THR A 196 12.75 -6.96 -49.58
N ASN A 197 12.32 -7.11 -48.36
CA ASN A 197 11.09 -6.54 -47.82
C ASN A 197 11.34 -5.85 -46.48
N SER A 198 10.59 -4.80 -46.22
CA SER A 198 10.64 -4.10 -44.89
C SER A 198 9.31 -3.48 -44.52
N LEU A 199 9.10 -3.30 -43.23
CA LEU A 199 8.01 -2.51 -42.65
C LEU A 199 8.54 -1.83 -41.40
N THR A 200 8.40 -0.50 -41.34
CA THR A 200 8.73 0.30 -40.18
C THR A 200 7.44 0.72 -39.47
N GLY A 201 7.54 1.06 -38.18
CA GLY A 201 6.38 1.56 -37.44
C GLY A 201 5.43 0.47 -36.92
N VAL A 202 5.90 -0.77 -36.82
CA VAL A 202 5.12 -1.84 -36.19
C VAL A 202 5.08 -1.54 -34.69
N SER A 203 3.90 -1.13 -34.21
CA SER A 203 3.75 -0.62 -32.84
C SER A 203 3.66 -1.73 -31.80
N MET A 204 4.32 -1.51 -30.68
CA MET A 204 4.20 -2.28 -29.46
C MET A 204 4.01 -1.34 -28.28
N THR A 205 2.98 -1.57 -27.46
CA THR A 205 2.66 -0.71 -26.31
C THR A 205 2.35 -1.58 -25.11
N PRO A 206 3.14 -1.53 -24.02
CA PRO A 206 2.74 -2.16 -22.76
C PRO A 206 1.42 -1.57 -22.26
N THR A 207 0.54 -2.40 -21.71
CA THR A 207 -0.82 -1.98 -21.34
C THR A 207 -1.07 -1.99 -19.83
N ALA A 208 -0.18 -2.60 -19.05
CA ALA A 208 -0.32 -2.72 -17.61
C ALA A 208 0.94 -2.25 -16.88
N ALA A 209 0.73 -1.43 -15.83
CA ALA A 209 1.78 -1.10 -14.89
C ALA A 209 2.15 -2.34 -14.07
N THR A 210 3.42 -2.46 -13.69
CA THR A 210 3.88 -3.51 -12.76
C THR A 210 3.69 -3.06 -11.31
N THR A 211 3.84 -4.00 -10.37
CA THR A 211 3.88 -3.70 -8.94
C THR A 211 5.33 -3.52 -8.48
N LEU A 212 5.54 -2.63 -7.52
CA LEU A 212 6.82 -2.51 -6.81
C LEU A 212 7.21 -3.85 -6.20
N ALA A 213 8.50 -4.16 -6.21
CA ALA A 213 8.99 -5.40 -5.59
C ALA A 213 8.73 -5.39 -4.07
N GLN A 214 8.90 -4.24 -3.45
CA GLN A 214 8.56 -4.00 -2.05
C GLN A 214 8.23 -2.52 -1.85
N ALA A 215 7.27 -2.25 -0.97
CA ALA A 215 7.01 -0.93 -0.46
C ALA A 215 6.53 -1.05 0.99
N GLU A 216 7.14 -0.29 1.89
CA GLU A 216 6.83 -0.27 3.33
C GLU A 216 6.75 1.15 3.84
N VAL A 217 5.94 1.35 4.87
CA VAL A 217 5.78 2.61 5.57
C VAL A 217 5.98 2.37 7.06
N LEU A 218 6.88 3.14 7.67
CA LEU A 218 7.25 3.01 9.08
C LEU A 218 7.26 4.40 9.73
N PRO A 219 6.29 4.74 10.58
CA PRO A 219 6.38 5.94 11.41
C PRO A 219 7.37 5.73 12.56
N PHE A 220 8.11 6.78 12.89
CA PHE A 220 9.07 6.78 14.01
C PHE A 220 8.37 6.68 15.37
N THR A 221 7.25 7.38 15.53
CA THR A 221 6.37 7.26 16.69
C THR A 221 5.00 6.77 16.23
N LEU A 222 4.33 5.97 17.05
CA LEU A 222 3.02 5.39 16.72
C LEU A 222 1.86 6.01 17.50
N THR A 223 2.13 6.92 18.46
CA THR A 223 1.06 7.51 19.26
C THR A 223 0.03 8.22 18.38
N VAL A 224 -1.24 7.98 18.65
CA VAL A 224 -2.35 8.59 17.93
C VAL A 224 -2.21 10.11 17.87
N ASN A 225 -2.55 10.70 16.73
CA ASN A 225 -2.59 12.14 16.49
C ASN A 225 -1.27 12.90 16.80
N SER A 226 -0.16 12.21 17.09
CA SER A 226 1.15 12.85 17.29
C SER A 226 1.86 13.08 15.97
N GLU A 227 2.71 14.10 15.92
CA GLU A 227 3.64 14.26 14.80
C GLU A 227 4.69 13.15 14.81
N SER A 228 4.99 12.65 13.64
CA SER A 228 5.96 11.59 13.44
C SER A 228 6.73 11.79 12.15
N VAL A 229 7.95 11.28 12.14
CA VAL A 229 8.72 11.10 10.93
C VAL A 229 8.33 9.76 10.32
N TYR A 230 8.01 9.74 9.04
CA TYR A 230 7.67 8.54 8.29
C TYR A 230 8.81 8.13 7.38
N PHE A 231 9.20 6.88 7.44
CA PHE A 231 10.16 6.27 6.53
C PHE A 231 9.39 5.40 5.54
N ILE A 232 9.54 5.70 4.26
CA ILE A 232 8.95 4.93 3.18
C ILE A 232 10.09 4.24 2.44
N SER A 233 10.11 2.91 2.46
CA SER A 233 11.04 2.06 1.73
C SER A 233 10.40 1.64 0.42
N VAL A 234 11.13 1.79 -0.68
CA VAL A 234 10.65 1.44 -2.03
C VAL A 234 11.71 0.60 -2.73
N GLN A 235 11.36 -0.61 -3.11
CA GLN A 235 12.19 -1.48 -3.95
C GLN A 235 11.59 -1.58 -5.34
N LEU A 236 12.40 -1.25 -6.35
CA LEU A 236 12.00 -1.24 -7.75
C LEU A 236 11.87 -2.66 -8.30
N ASN A 237 10.88 -2.89 -9.13
CA ASN A 237 10.77 -4.08 -9.96
C ASN A 237 11.19 -3.81 -11.41
N THR A 238 11.21 -2.54 -11.82
CA THR A 238 11.69 -2.08 -13.12
C THR A 238 12.81 -1.05 -12.93
N ILE A 239 13.27 -0.48 -14.02
CA ILE A 239 14.25 0.60 -13.99
C ILE A 239 13.53 1.95 -13.86
N LEU A 240 14.12 2.86 -13.10
CA LEU A 240 13.63 4.23 -12.98
C LEU A 240 14.27 5.09 -14.09
N PRO A 241 13.51 5.50 -15.14
CA PRO A 241 14.04 6.23 -16.28
C PRO A 241 14.35 7.71 -15.99
N ILE A 242 15.05 8.36 -16.91
CA ILE A 242 15.33 9.80 -16.81
C ILE A 242 14.01 10.60 -16.79
N GLY A 243 13.94 11.59 -15.89
CA GLY A 243 12.75 12.43 -15.73
C GLY A 243 11.58 11.74 -15.05
N ALA A 244 11.74 10.48 -14.62
CA ALA A 244 10.75 9.80 -13.82
C ALA A 244 10.61 10.47 -12.44
N TYR A 245 9.42 10.35 -11.86
CA TYR A 245 9.14 10.82 -10.52
C TYR A 245 8.36 9.79 -9.72
N VAL A 246 8.43 9.93 -8.40
CA VAL A 246 7.73 9.06 -7.44
C VAL A 246 6.61 9.87 -6.80
N ARG A 247 5.39 9.37 -6.89
CA ARG A 247 4.23 9.93 -6.18
C ARG A 247 3.93 9.09 -4.94
N ILE A 248 3.87 9.76 -3.80
CA ILE A 248 3.46 9.18 -2.52
C ILE A 248 2.11 9.79 -2.15
N THR A 249 1.08 8.96 -2.07
CA THR A 249 -0.27 9.39 -1.67
C THR A 249 -0.54 8.96 -0.24
N LEU A 250 -0.99 9.91 0.59
CA LEU A 250 -1.32 9.67 1.98
C LEU A 250 -2.76 9.17 2.13
N PRO A 251 -3.03 8.25 3.06
CA PRO A 251 -4.39 7.92 3.45
C PRO A 251 -5.07 9.11 4.16
N PRO A 252 -6.40 9.22 4.12
CA PRO A 252 -7.13 10.36 4.72
C PRO A 252 -6.90 10.55 6.22
N GLN A 253 -6.51 9.47 6.92
CA GLN A 253 -6.27 9.48 8.37
C GLN A 253 -4.89 10.02 8.74
N VAL A 254 -3.98 10.16 7.79
CA VAL A 254 -2.64 10.74 8.00
C VAL A 254 -2.65 12.14 7.40
N SER A 255 -2.40 13.15 8.20
CA SER A 255 -2.43 14.53 7.77
C SER A 255 -1.02 15.14 7.76
N TYR A 256 -0.84 16.12 6.90
CA TYR A 256 0.37 16.94 6.88
C TYR A 256 0.16 18.19 7.72
N THR A 257 1.08 18.47 8.65
CA THR A 257 0.92 19.53 9.65
C THR A 257 1.64 20.82 9.28
N ASP A 258 2.68 20.76 8.45
CA ASP A 258 3.42 21.95 8.06
C ASP A 258 2.72 22.69 6.92
N THR A 259 2.28 23.91 7.20
CA THR A 259 1.68 24.82 6.22
C THR A 259 2.68 25.80 5.61
N SER A 260 3.92 25.86 6.12
CA SER A 260 4.88 26.92 5.81
C SER A 260 6.00 26.53 4.86
N GLY A 261 6.27 25.27 4.65
CA GLY A 261 7.42 24.91 3.85
C GLY A 261 7.67 23.41 3.67
N VAL A 262 8.71 23.12 2.97
CA VAL A 262 9.09 21.81 2.51
C VAL A 262 10.15 21.25 3.45
N ASP A 263 9.78 20.33 4.32
CA ASP A 263 10.75 19.51 5.04
C ASP A 263 10.60 18.02 4.70
N ILE A 264 10.54 17.72 3.40
CA ILE A 264 10.78 16.36 2.97
C ILE A 264 12.28 16.22 2.82
N LEU A 265 12.88 15.54 3.78
CA LEU A 265 14.30 15.35 3.83
C LEU A 265 14.69 14.08 3.09
N SER A 266 15.59 14.26 2.14
CA SER A 266 16.49 13.28 1.51
C SER A 266 15.92 11.88 1.24
N ALA A 267 15.62 11.66 -0.02
CA ALA A 267 15.61 10.29 -0.53
C ALA A 267 17.05 9.75 -0.47
N VAL A 268 17.29 8.77 0.38
CA VAL A 268 18.59 8.12 0.51
C VAL A 268 18.49 6.72 -0.06
N SER A 269 19.31 6.40 -1.06
CA SER A 269 19.53 5.01 -1.49
C SER A 269 20.57 4.38 -0.60
N MET A 270 20.40 3.13 -0.22
CA MET A 270 21.41 2.38 0.52
C MET A 270 22.73 2.21 -0.25
N THR A 271 22.74 2.41 -1.55
CA THR A 271 23.91 2.20 -2.44
C THR A 271 24.49 3.49 -3.02
N SER A 272 23.73 4.59 -3.07
CA SER A 272 24.23 5.90 -3.52
C SER A 272 23.21 6.99 -3.17
N ALA A 273 23.68 8.20 -2.89
CA ALA A 273 22.83 9.36 -2.71
C ALA A 273 21.99 9.58 -3.98
N LEU A 274 20.70 9.73 -3.84
CA LEU A 274 19.90 10.30 -4.92
C LEU A 274 20.36 11.75 -5.11
N ASN A 275 20.43 12.20 -6.36
CA ASN A 275 20.53 13.64 -6.61
C ASN A 275 19.39 14.31 -5.85
N SER A 276 19.69 15.43 -5.19
CA SER A 276 18.72 16.15 -4.34
C SER A 276 17.36 16.24 -5.03
N PRO A 277 16.38 15.41 -4.68
CA PRO A 277 15.09 15.42 -5.35
C PRO A 277 14.38 16.73 -5.04
N THR A 278 13.74 17.30 -6.03
CA THR A 278 12.82 18.41 -5.79
C THR A 278 11.46 17.83 -5.41
N VAL A 279 10.92 18.31 -4.32
CA VAL A 279 9.60 17.91 -3.88
C VAL A 279 8.57 18.89 -4.41
N VAL A 280 7.62 18.40 -5.17
CA VAL A 280 6.44 19.16 -5.58
C VAL A 280 5.27 18.71 -4.75
N LYS A 281 4.80 19.57 -3.88
CA LYS A 281 3.56 19.36 -3.12
C LYS A 281 2.39 19.67 -4.04
N THR A 282 1.55 18.68 -4.29
CA THR A 282 0.34 18.91 -5.06
C THR A 282 -0.85 18.40 -4.25
N GLY A 283 -1.85 19.25 -4.07
CA GLY A 283 -3.11 18.82 -3.45
C GLY A 283 -3.10 18.68 -1.93
N LEU A 284 -2.38 19.52 -1.19
CA LEU A 284 -2.45 19.55 0.30
C LEU A 284 -3.86 19.87 0.82
N THR A 285 -4.70 20.46 -0.01
CA THR A 285 -6.13 20.67 0.24
C THR A 285 -7.02 19.63 -0.46
N ALA A 286 -6.43 18.74 -1.28
CA ALA A 286 -7.14 17.67 -1.96
C ALA A 286 -7.15 16.40 -1.11
N THR A 287 -8.22 15.66 -1.17
CA THR A 287 -8.30 14.33 -0.56
C THR A 287 -8.32 13.29 -1.68
N PRO A 288 -7.29 12.43 -1.79
CA PRO A 288 -6.11 12.27 -0.92
C PRO A 288 -4.97 13.27 -1.25
N SER A 289 -4.23 13.66 -0.20
CA SER A 289 -2.99 14.46 -0.35
C SER A 289 -1.88 13.60 -0.94
N TYR A 290 -1.06 14.16 -1.82
CA TYR A 290 0.09 13.44 -2.38
C TYR A 290 1.31 14.36 -2.56
N PHE A 291 2.48 13.73 -2.66
CA PHE A 291 3.77 14.36 -2.89
C PHE A 291 4.44 13.76 -4.10
N ASP A 292 4.95 14.59 -5.00
CA ASP A 292 5.74 14.17 -6.14
C ASP A 292 7.22 14.46 -5.87
N LEU A 293 8.04 13.41 -5.89
CA LEU A 293 9.49 13.49 -5.79
C LEU A 293 10.05 13.49 -7.22
N THR A 294 10.49 14.65 -7.68
CA THR A 294 11.03 14.86 -9.03
C THR A 294 12.55 15.01 -9.00
N GLY A 295 13.23 14.89 -10.14
CA GLY A 295 14.69 15.05 -10.23
C GLY A 295 15.49 13.90 -9.65
N ILE A 296 14.86 12.74 -9.41
CA ILE A 296 15.52 11.55 -8.86
C ILE A 296 16.55 10.98 -9.84
N VAL A 297 16.20 10.93 -11.12
CA VAL A 297 17.08 10.49 -12.20
C VAL A 297 17.16 11.61 -13.23
N THR A 298 18.33 12.24 -13.34
CA THR A 298 18.57 13.37 -14.23
C THR A 298 19.49 13.02 -15.40
N SER A 299 20.17 11.87 -15.32
CA SER A 299 21.08 11.38 -16.36
C SER A 299 21.16 9.86 -16.33
N SER A 300 21.65 9.26 -17.39
CA SER A 300 21.85 7.82 -17.48
C SER A 300 22.89 7.27 -16.51
N SER A 301 23.81 8.09 -16.03
CA SER A 301 24.80 7.69 -15.03
C SER A 301 24.19 7.45 -13.64
N ASN A 302 22.99 7.92 -13.39
CA ASN A 302 22.29 7.75 -12.12
C ASN A 302 20.96 6.98 -12.23
N TYR A 303 20.82 6.14 -13.24
CA TYR A 303 19.73 5.19 -13.32
C TYR A 303 19.59 4.35 -12.05
N ARG A 304 18.35 4.02 -11.72
CA ARG A 304 18.02 3.05 -10.70
C ARG A 304 17.56 1.78 -11.37
N THR A 305 18.21 0.67 -11.04
CA THR A 305 17.95 -0.62 -11.64
C THR A 305 16.96 -1.44 -10.80
N LYS A 306 16.39 -2.47 -11.43
CA LYS A 306 15.57 -3.48 -10.76
C LYS A 306 16.25 -3.97 -9.46
N SER A 307 15.44 -4.17 -8.42
CA SER A 307 15.84 -4.62 -7.08
C SER A 307 16.62 -3.61 -6.24
N GLN A 308 16.89 -2.41 -6.72
CA GLN A 308 17.42 -1.35 -5.87
C GLN A 308 16.34 -0.80 -4.95
N THR A 309 16.73 -0.55 -3.70
CA THR A 309 15.86 0.06 -2.68
C THR A 309 16.30 1.49 -2.43
N PHE A 310 15.35 2.38 -2.32
CA PHE A 310 15.57 3.73 -1.80
C PHE A 310 14.60 4.04 -0.67
N PHE A 311 14.99 4.99 0.17
CA PHE A 311 14.19 5.41 1.31
C PHE A 311 13.79 6.86 1.13
N VAL A 312 12.55 7.15 1.47
CA VAL A 312 12.03 8.50 1.57
C VAL A 312 11.71 8.77 3.03
N GLN A 313 12.30 9.80 3.59
CA GLN A 313 11.97 10.30 4.91
C GLN A 313 11.02 11.49 4.76
N MET A 314 9.88 11.44 5.44
CA MET A 314 8.88 12.50 5.44
C MET A 314 8.67 12.99 6.86
N THR A 315 8.85 14.29 7.07
CA THR A 315 8.60 14.96 8.35
C THR A 315 7.24 15.64 8.36
N SER A 316 6.82 16.12 9.53
CA SER A 316 5.55 16.88 9.69
C SER A 316 4.31 16.10 9.26
N LEU A 317 4.31 14.79 9.40
CA LEU A 317 3.13 13.97 9.25
C LEU A 317 2.53 13.67 10.62
N ARG A 318 1.23 13.73 10.72
CA ARG A 318 0.47 13.41 11.91
C ARG A 318 -0.14 12.03 11.79
N ASN A 319 0.08 11.20 12.78
CA ASN A 319 -0.46 9.85 12.87
C ASN A 319 -2.00 9.82 12.83
N PRO A 320 -2.62 8.68 12.51
CA PRO A 320 -4.06 8.52 12.57
C PRO A 320 -4.65 9.00 13.91
N PRO A 321 -5.86 9.57 13.90
CA PRO A 321 -6.48 10.15 15.11
C PRO A 321 -6.99 9.11 16.09
N SER A 322 -6.89 7.82 15.78
CA SER A 322 -7.30 6.70 16.64
C SER A 322 -6.49 5.45 16.32
N VAL A 323 -6.65 4.39 17.12
CA VAL A 323 -5.99 3.08 16.89
C VAL A 323 -6.58 2.30 15.72
N ALA A 324 -7.59 2.83 15.04
CA ALA A 324 -8.06 2.21 13.81
C ALA A 324 -6.94 2.21 12.78
N THR A 325 -6.79 1.10 12.08
CA THR A 325 -5.82 1.00 10.99
C THR A 325 -6.15 2.06 9.94
N SER A 326 -5.14 2.80 9.48
CA SER A 326 -5.30 3.80 8.43
C SER A 326 -5.76 3.17 7.11
N GLY A 327 -6.24 3.96 6.18
CA GLY A 327 -6.26 3.60 4.79
C GLY A 327 -4.85 3.31 4.27
N SER A 328 -4.75 2.86 3.04
CA SER A 328 -3.46 2.53 2.44
C SER A 328 -2.72 3.77 1.96
N PHE A 329 -1.44 3.86 2.29
CA PHE A 329 -0.50 4.66 1.52
C PHE A 329 -0.32 4.02 0.15
N THR A 330 -0.13 4.83 -0.86
CA THR A 330 0.26 4.33 -2.18
C THR A 330 1.53 5.03 -2.65
N VAL A 331 2.42 4.24 -3.22
CA VAL A 331 3.61 4.74 -3.93
C VAL A 331 3.45 4.36 -5.39
N ALA A 332 3.59 5.32 -6.28
CA ALA A 332 3.50 5.09 -7.71
C ALA A 332 4.62 5.82 -8.44
N LEU A 333 5.17 5.16 -9.44
CA LEU A 333 6.21 5.69 -10.29
C LEU A 333 5.60 6.10 -11.64
N TYR A 334 6.01 7.26 -12.08
CA TYR A 334 5.57 7.86 -13.34
C TYR A 334 6.76 8.20 -14.21
N ASP A 335 6.62 8.06 -15.52
CA ASP A 335 7.59 8.52 -16.48
C ASP A 335 7.51 10.06 -16.69
N SER A 336 8.40 10.61 -17.49
CA SER A 336 8.41 12.04 -17.83
C SER A 336 7.16 12.51 -18.59
N SER A 337 6.37 11.59 -19.13
CA SER A 337 5.10 11.85 -19.83
C SER A 337 3.88 11.66 -18.94
N ASN A 338 4.08 11.47 -17.62
CA ASN A 338 3.02 11.26 -16.63
C ASN A 338 2.26 9.93 -16.79
N ASN A 339 2.86 8.93 -17.42
CA ASN A 339 2.30 7.58 -17.46
C ASN A 339 2.77 6.78 -16.25
N ARG A 340 1.82 6.21 -15.48
CA ARG A 340 2.14 5.34 -14.35
C ARG A 340 2.60 3.99 -14.84
N TYR A 341 3.81 3.57 -14.53
CA TYR A 341 4.36 2.30 -14.97
C TYR A 341 4.69 1.31 -13.83
N GLU A 342 4.75 1.78 -12.59
CA GLU A 342 4.95 0.94 -11.42
C GLU A 342 4.19 1.50 -10.22
N SER A 343 3.65 0.65 -9.37
CA SER A 343 2.94 1.11 -8.17
C SER A 343 2.98 0.08 -7.04
N SER A 344 2.84 0.54 -5.81
CA SER A 344 2.68 -0.37 -4.68
C SER A 344 1.41 -1.21 -4.83
N SER A 345 1.49 -2.46 -4.33
CA SER A 345 0.31 -3.25 -4.03
C SER A 345 -0.46 -2.60 -2.86
N THR A 346 -1.68 -3.06 -2.64
CA THR A 346 -2.47 -2.67 -1.46
C THR A 346 -1.80 -3.12 -0.17
N GLY A 347 -1.99 -2.40 0.95
CA GLY A 347 -1.61 -2.88 2.27
C GLY A 347 -0.56 -2.10 3.04
N MET A 348 -0.03 -1.00 2.52
CA MET A 348 0.81 -0.10 3.32
C MET A 348 -0.07 0.74 4.25
N THR A 349 -0.35 0.21 5.43
CA THR A 349 -1.20 0.84 6.44
C THR A 349 -0.42 1.12 7.71
N VAL A 350 -0.88 2.06 8.50
CA VAL A 350 -0.34 2.38 9.81
C VAL A 350 -1.45 2.19 10.84
N THR A 351 -1.13 1.49 11.92
CA THR A 351 -1.99 1.39 13.10
C THR A 351 -1.32 2.13 14.24
N ALA A 352 -1.94 3.20 14.69
CA ALA A 352 -1.43 3.99 15.80
C ALA A 352 -1.66 3.28 17.14
N THR A 353 -0.88 3.64 18.14
CA THR A 353 -1.06 3.21 19.54
C THR A 353 -1.83 4.28 20.31
N ALA A 354 -2.71 3.87 21.22
CA ALA A 354 -3.45 4.81 22.04
C ALA A 354 -2.50 5.70 22.86
N GLY A 355 -2.90 6.94 23.05
CA GLY A 355 -2.31 7.81 24.04
C GLY A 355 -2.60 7.29 25.45
N VAL A 356 -1.82 7.72 26.44
CA VAL A 356 -2.02 7.35 27.83
C VAL A 356 -2.71 8.49 28.56
N LEU A 357 -3.95 8.25 28.98
CA LEU A 357 -4.64 9.16 29.90
C LEU A 357 -3.83 9.27 31.20
N SER A 358 -3.69 10.46 31.71
CA SER A 358 -3.09 10.70 33.02
C SER A 358 -4.12 11.12 34.04
N GLU A 359 -3.74 11.09 35.30
CA GLU A 359 -4.56 11.61 36.38
C GLU A 359 -4.80 13.11 36.19
N GLY A 360 -6.03 13.51 36.36
CA GLY A 360 -6.43 14.92 36.26
C GLY A 360 -6.19 15.68 37.57
N THR A 361 -7.10 16.60 37.88
CA THR A 361 -7.06 17.30 39.18
C THR A 361 -7.41 16.32 40.32
N SER A 362 -6.60 16.32 41.37
CA SER A 362 -6.85 15.46 42.56
C SER A 362 -8.14 15.82 43.27
N PRO A 363 -8.96 14.84 43.67
CA PRO A 363 -8.76 13.40 43.48
C PRO A 363 -9.16 12.95 42.08
N THR A 364 -8.40 12.00 41.51
CA THR A 364 -8.69 11.39 40.21
C THR A 364 -10.03 10.66 40.19
N MET A 365 -10.37 10.04 41.30
CA MET A 365 -11.66 9.38 41.58
C MET A 365 -12.21 9.80 42.92
N SER A 366 -13.53 10.03 43.00
CA SER A 366 -14.23 10.29 44.23
C SER A 366 -15.67 9.83 44.14
N ALA A 367 -16.27 9.59 45.29
CA ALA A 367 -17.68 9.22 45.44
C ALA A 367 -18.32 10.05 46.53
N THR A 368 -19.64 10.21 46.50
CA THR A 368 -20.41 10.95 47.52
C THR A 368 -20.43 10.26 48.89
N SER A 369 -20.12 8.98 48.94
CA SER A 369 -19.87 8.18 50.16
C SER A 369 -18.67 7.28 49.93
N THR A 370 -18.10 6.77 51.05
CA THR A 370 -17.03 5.77 51.06
C THR A 370 -17.45 4.49 51.79
N GLY A 371 -18.73 4.35 52.11
CA GLY A 371 -19.29 3.16 52.77
C GLY A 371 -19.46 1.99 51.81
N VAL A 372 -19.23 0.79 52.30
CA VAL A 372 -19.47 -0.43 51.52
C VAL A 372 -20.93 -0.53 51.08
N LEU A 373 -21.16 -0.96 49.82
CA LEU A 373 -22.47 -1.10 49.17
C LEU A 373 -23.30 0.19 49.08
N ASP A 374 -22.76 1.35 49.44
CA ASP A 374 -23.48 2.61 49.27
C ASP A 374 -23.72 2.90 47.78
N SER A 375 -24.95 3.32 47.47
CA SER A 375 -25.26 3.89 46.17
C SER A 375 -24.76 5.34 46.12
N VAL A 376 -23.93 5.65 45.14
CA VAL A 376 -23.18 6.91 45.09
C VAL A 376 -23.28 7.61 43.75
N ASP A 377 -23.03 8.91 43.75
CA ASP A 377 -22.56 9.63 42.58
C ASP A 377 -21.04 9.48 42.50
N PHE A 378 -20.53 9.02 41.37
CA PHE A 378 -19.12 8.68 41.17
C PHE A 378 -18.46 9.65 40.22
N THR A 379 -17.39 10.30 40.65
CA THR A 379 -16.66 11.33 39.91
C THR A 379 -15.34 10.80 39.39
N LEU A 380 -15.06 11.09 38.15
CA LEU A 380 -13.77 10.85 37.49
C LEU A 380 -13.17 12.17 36.98
N SER A 381 -11.87 12.35 37.21
CA SER A 381 -11.08 13.50 36.74
C SER A 381 -9.79 12.99 36.10
N LEU A 382 -9.63 13.25 34.81
CA LEU A 382 -8.54 12.74 33.99
C LEU A 382 -7.99 13.86 33.10
N GLN A 383 -6.78 13.67 32.58
CA GLN A 383 -6.16 14.54 31.59
C GLN A 383 -6.01 13.79 30.28
N ALA A 384 -6.45 14.41 29.19
CA ALA A 384 -6.34 13.86 27.85
C ALA A 384 -4.88 13.93 27.36
N ALA A 385 -4.37 12.82 26.84
CA ALA A 385 -3.07 12.82 26.17
C ALA A 385 -3.18 13.37 24.73
N THR A 386 -4.32 13.09 24.10
CA THR A 386 -4.61 13.46 22.71
C THR A 386 -5.88 14.30 22.65
N ALA A 387 -5.92 15.27 21.75
CA ALA A 387 -7.15 16.02 21.54
C ALA A 387 -8.27 15.09 21.05
N LEU A 388 -9.41 15.14 21.74
CA LEU A 388 -10.63 14.44 21.38
C LEU A 388 -11.55 15.42 20.66
N SER A 389 -11.69 15.25 19.36
CA SER A 389 -12.58 16.07 18.54
C SER A 389 -14.03 15.86 18.93
N THR A 390 -14.80 16.93 18.94
CA THR A 390 -16.22 16.95 19.27
C THR A 390 -17.10 16.38 18.17
N GLY A 391 -18.32 16.12 18.52
CA GLY A 391 -19.38 15.68 17.65
C GLY A 391 -20.01 14.35 18.11
N THR A 392 -20.96 13.87 17.35
CA THR A 392 -21.73 12.64 17.66
C THR A 392 -20.90 11.35 17.66
N THR A 393 -19.63 11.43 17.26
CA THR A 393 -18.75 10.26 17.12
C THR A 393 -17.74 10.11 18.25
N ALA A 394 -17.59 11.13 19.12
CA ALA A 394 -16.71 11.05 20.28
C ALA A 394 -17.42 10.41 21.47
N SER A 395 -16.70 9.59 22.24
CA SER A 395 -17.20 8.99 23.47
C SER A 395 -16.09 8.78 24.50
N ILE A 396 -16.49 8.73 25.77
CA ILE A 396 -15.68 8.23 26.87
C ILE A 396 -16.32 6.94 27.34
N VAL A 397 -15.55 5.88 27.42
CA VAL A 397 -16.00 4.56 27.86
C VAL A 397 -15.27 4.21 29.14
N VAL A 398 -16.02 3.96 30.20
CA VAL A 398 -15.50 3.56 31.50
C VAL A 398 -15.96 2.15 31.81
N THR A 399 -15.03 1.23 31.90
CA THR A 399 -15.31 -0.14 32.39
C THR A 399 -14.95 -0.19 33.85
N PHE A 400 -15.96 -0.40 34.66
CA PHE A 400 -15.83 -0.57 36.13
C PHE A 400 -15.37 -1.98 36.46
N PRO A 401 -14.58 -2.14 37.52
CA PRO A 401 -14.29 -3.45 38.10
C PRO A 401 -15.56 -4.21 38.51
N SER A 402 -15.51 -5.52 38.47
CA SER A 402 -16.66 -6.40 38.80
C SER A 402 -17.15 -6.27 40.22
N GLU A 403 -16.33 -5.70 41.10
CA GLU A 403 -16.65 -5.45 42.52
C GLU A 403 -17.69 -4.36 42.71
N PHE A 404 -17.85 -3.48 41.71
CA PHE A 404 -18.95 -2.49 41.69
C PHE A 404 -20.24 -3.13 41.19
N THR A 405 -21.36 -2.66 41.68
CA THR A 405 -22.68 -3.02 41.14
C THR A 405 -23.23 -1.82 40.36
N LEU A 406 -23.48 -2.01 39.08
CA LEU A 406 -24.04 -0.97 38.20
C LEU A 406 -25.47 -1.31 37.81
N THR A 407 -26.34 -0.33 37.87
CA THR A 407 -27.71 -0.44 37.34
C THR A 407 -27.77 -0.06 35.88
N THR A 408 -28.16 -1.01 35.02
CA THR A 408 -28.28 -0.77 33.58
C THR A 408 -29.38 0.25 33.29
N GLY A 409 -29.08 1.22 32.42
CA GLY A 409 -30.02 2.26 32.00
C GLY A 409 -29.36 3.56 31.61
N THR A 410 -30.16 4.61 31.51
CA THR A 410 -29.68 5.98 31.25
C THR A 410 -29.22 6.58 32.60
N CYS A 411 -28.02 7.14 32.65
CA CYS A 411 -27.48 7.83 33.81
C CYS A 411 -27.55 9.36 33.62
N SER A 412 -27.50 10.08 34.73
CA SER A 412 -27.32 11.56 34.71
C SER A 412 -25.84 11.90 34.79
N LEU A 413 -25.46 13.03 34.23
CA LEU A 413 -24.12 13.58 34.36
C LEU A 413 -24.18 14.96 34.99
N SER A 414 -23.23 15.25 35.88
CA SER A 414 -23.02 16.54 36.50
C SER A 414 -21.53 16.87 36.59
N ASP A 415 -21.18 18.07 37.06
CA ASP A 415 -19.80 18.56 37.24
C ASP A 415 -18.93 18.40 35.99
N LEU A 416 -19.50 18.69 34.82
CA LEU A 416 -18.80 18.54 33.55
C LEU A 416 -17.71 19.61 33.41
N ILE A 417 -16.46 19.20 33.15
CA ILE A 417 -15.33 20.04 32.80
C ILE A 417 -14.72 19.48 31.50
N GLY A 418 -14.35 20.34 30.57
CA GLY A 418 -13.77 19.96 29.29
C GLY A 418 -14.77 19.60 28.20
N PHE A 419 -16.04 19.42 28.54
CA PHE A 419 -17.12 19.16 27.60
C PHE A 419 -18.50 19.51 28.18
N SER A 420 -19.48 19.72 27.33
CA SER A 420 -20.85 20.07 27.71
C SER A 420 -21.87 19.17 26.99
N SER A 421 -23.10 19.13 27.50
CA SER A 421 -24.27 18.42 26.95
C SER A 421 -23.96 17.07 26.30
N SER A 422 -23.81 16.07 27.13
CA SER A 422 -23.56 14.68 26.74
C SER A 422 -24.67 13.74 27.20
N THR A 423 -24.73 12.56 26.61
CA THR A 423 -25.62 11.47 27.01
C THR A 423 -24.82 10.41 27.77
N CYS A 424 -25.44 9.80 28.76
CA CYS A 424 -24.83 8.75 29.57
C CYS A 424 -25.70 7.49 29.52
N SER A 425 -25.07 6.33 29.37
CA SER A 425 -25.73 5.03 29.43
C SER A 425 -24.85 3.98 30.12
N ILE A 426 -25.48 3.07 30.84
CA ILE A 426 -24.83 1.96 31.52
C ILE A 426 -25.34 0.65 30.96
N SER A 427 -24.42 -0.25 30.61
CA SER A 427 -24.70 -1.62 30.17
C SER A 427 -23.69 -2.58 30.78
N GLY A 428 -24.19 -3.44 31.71
CA GLY A 428 -23.30 -4.26 32.55
C GLY A 428 -22.32 -3.39 33.33
N GLN A 429 -21.04 -3.68 33.26
CA GLN A 429 -19.96 -2.92 33.91
C GLN A 429 -19.45 -1.71 33.11
N VAL A 430 -20.10 -1.36 32.00
CA VAL A 430 -19.63 -0.31 31.08
C VAL A 430 -20.53 0.90 31.15
N VAL A 431 -19.93 2.05 31.42
CA VAL A 431 -20.54 3.38 31.30
C VAL A 431 -20.04 4.04 30.02
N THR A 432 -20.96 4.46 29.16
CA THR A 432 -20.63 5.17 27.92
C THR A 432 -21.19 6.58 27.98
N ILE A 433 -20.30 7.56 27.81
CA ILE A 433 -20.61 8.99 27.69
C ILE A 433 -20.38 9.39 26.24
N SER A 434 -21.38 9.91 25.57
CA SER A 434 -21.36 10.23 24.16
C SER A 434 -22.10 11.54 23.85
N ASN A 435 -22.07 11.95 22.57
CA ASN A 435 -22.73 13.17 22.11
C ASN A 435 -22.23 14.44 22.79
N PHE A 436 -20.91 14.61 22.87
CA PHE A 436 -20.32 15.88 23.31
C PHE A 436 -20.70 16.97 22.30
N ALA A 437 -21.59 17.89 22.68
CA ALA A 437 -21.99 18.94 21.79
C ALA A 437 -20.91 20.04 21.74
N SER A 438 -20.34 20.38 20.67
CA SER A 438 -19.51 21.55 20.36
C SER A 438 -18.15 21.74 21.03
N ASP A 439 -17.80 21.05 22.10
CA ASP A 439 -16.56 21.29 22.83
C ASP A 439 -15.46 20.27 22.46
N THR A 440 -14.24 20.73 22.26
CA THR A 440 -13.07 19.87 22.02
C THR A 440 -12.29 19.74 23.32
N ILE A 441 -12.01 18.51 23.77
CA ILE A 441 -11.03 18.29 24.83
C ILE A 441 -9.64 18.36 24.17
N SER A 442 -8.84 19.34 24.54
CA SER A 442 -7.51 19.53 23.97
C SER A 442 -6.49 18.56 24.57
N ALA A 443 -5.41 18.26 23.87
CA ALA A 443 -4.30 17.51 24.46
C ALA A 443 -3.73 18.26 25.68
N GLY A 444 -3.53 17.53 26.77
CA GLY A 444 -3.11 18.11 28.06
C GLY A 444 -4.23 18.78 28.86
N GLU A 445 -5.45 18.83 28.37
CA GLU A 445 -6.59 19.40 29.08
C GLU A 445 -7.20 18.41 30.04
N ASN A 446 -7.60 18.92 31.23
CA ASN A 446 -8.33 18.11 32.20
C ASN A 446 -9.81 18.02 31.82
N PHE A 447 -10.37 16.85 31.92
CA PHE A 447 -11.80 16.63 31.84
C PHE A 447 -12.32 15.92 33.08
N LYS A 448 -13.52 16.26 33.48
CA LYS A 448 -14.16 15.73 34.70
C LYS A 448 -15.63 15.50 34.42
N PHE A 449 -16.17 14.47 35.05
CA PHE A 449 -17.59 14.20 35.06
C PHE A 449 -17.99 13.40 36.29
N THR A 450 -19.22 13.62 36.74
CA THR A 450 -19.84 12.86 37.83
C THR A 450 -21.02 12.08 37.27
N ILE A 451 -21.00 10.76 37.46
CA ILE A 451 -22.08 9.84 37.13
C ILE A 451 -23.03 9.80 38.31
N GLY A 452 -24.24 10.31 38.12
CA GLY A 452 -25.24 10.45 39.16
C GLY A 452 -26.41 9.48 39.01
N SER A 453 -27.45 9.77 39.82
CA SER A 453 -28.70 9.00 39.88
C SER A 453 -28.61 7.69 40.62
N ASN A 454 -27.64 7.53 41.54
CA ASN A 454 -27.49 6.32 42.38
C ASN A 454 -27.43 5.01 41.56
N MET A 455 -26.84 5.10 40.37
CA MET A 455 -26.71 3.95 39.47
C MET A 455 -25.49 3.08 39.76
N ILE A 456 -24.62 3.53 40.65
CA ILE A 456 -23.37 2.87 41.01
C ILE A 456 -23.40 2.56 42.50
N ALA A 457 -23.33 1.28 42.86
CA ALA A 457 -23.08 0.87 44.24
C ALA A 457 -21.61 0.47 44.40
N LEU A 458 -21.02 0.95 45.48
CA LEU A 458 -19.64 0.66 45.87
C LEU A 458 -19.45 -0.82 46.19
N PRO A 459 -18.22 -1.34 46.17
CA PRO A 459 -17.89 -2.71 46.52
C PRO A 459 -18.39 -3.10 47.93
N SER A 460 -18.65 -4.38 48.15
CA SER A 460 -19.16 -4.94 49.38
C SER A 460 -18.13 -5.00 50.51
N ASN A 461 -16.87 -4.73 50.25
CA ASN A 461 -15.78 -4.79 51.21
C ASN A 461 -14.76 -3.67 51.00
N THR A 462 -13.80 -3.50 51.90
CA THR A 462 -12.79 -2.44 51.85
C THR A 462 -11.50 -2.85 51.16
N ALA A 463 -11.45 -3.99 50.50
CA ALA A 463 -10.30 -4.38 49.73
C ALA A 463 -10.14 -3.48 48.50
N THR A 464 -8.90 -3.29 48.07
CA THR A 464 -8.65 -2.59 46.82
C THR A 464 -9.23 -3.37 45.64
N THR A 465 -9.99 -2.70 44.78
CA THR A 465 -10.65 -3.34 43.64
C THR A 465 -9.64 -3.75 42.56
N SER A 466 -10.09 -4.53 41.61
CA SER A 466 -9.47 -4.66 40.31
C SER A 466 -9.42 -3.31 39.61
N THR A 467 -8.77 -3.23 38.45
CA THR A 467 -8.52 -1.96 37.76
C THR A 467 -9.71 -1.51 36.90
N PHE A 468 -9.91 -0.21 36.86
CA PHE A 468 -10.75 0.44 35.85
C PHE A 468 -10.05 0.42 34.51
N THR A 469 -10.83 0.30 33.45
CA THR A 469 -10.36 0.65 32.10
C THR A 469 -11.16 1.85 31.61
N ILE A 470 -10.45 2.93 31.26
CA ILE A 470 -11.08 4.16 30.77
C ILE A 470 -10.46 4.48 29.41
N GLU A 471 -11.33 4.72 28.45
CA GLU A 471 -10.94 5.02 27.06
C GLU A 471 -11.67 6.26 26.56
N THR A 472 -10.95 7.12 25.87
CA THR A 472 -11.55 8.08 24.94
C THR A 472 -11.62 7.45 23.56
N GLN A 473 -12.69 7.68 22.85
CA GLN A 473 -12.91 7.07 21.53
C GLN A 473 -13.36 8.11 20.50
N ALA A 474 -12.96 7.90 19.24
CA ALA A 474 -13.45 8.63 18.08
C ALA A 474 -14.02 7.62 17.09
N SER A 475 -15.29 7.77 16.71
CA SER A 475 -16.01 6.82 15.84
C SER A 475 -15.92 5.36 16.30
N GLY A 476 -16.01 5.14 17.62
CA GLY A 476 -15.90 3.81 18.23
C GLY A 476 -14.48 3.23 18.29
N SER A 477 -13.48 3.98 17.86
CA SER A 477 -12.07 3.56 17.93
C SER A 477 -11.33 4.32 19.02
N LYS A 478 -10.54 3.60 19.81
CA LYS A 478 -9.75 4.14 20.91
C LYS A 478 -8.80 5.26 20.45
N VAL A 479 -8.74 6.32 21.25
CA VAL A 479 -7.80 7.44 21.10
C VAL A 479 -6.79 7.39 22.24
N ASP A 480 -7.25 7.54 23.48
CA ASP A 480 -6.43 7.44 24.68
C ASP A 480 -6.99 6.36 25.61
N SER A 481 -6.16 5.82 26.51
CA SER A 481 -6.64 4.88 27.52
C SER A 481 -5.79 4.90 28.79
N ILE A 482 -6.41 4.49 29.91
CA ILE A 482 -5.75 4.15 31.17
C ILE A 482 -6.41 2.89 31.74
N SER A 483 -5.61 1.99 32.31
CA SER A 483 -6.09 0.73 32.91
C SER A 483 -5.41 0.41 34.22
N SER A 484 -4.84 1.41 34.90
CA SER A 484 -4.09 1.25 36.15
C SER A 484 -4.82 1.79 37.39
N LEU A 485 -5.97 2.43 37.20
CA LEU A 485 -6.69 3.03 38.32
C LEU A 485 -7.41 1.96 39.14
N THR A 486 -7.28 2.03 40.44
CA THR A 486 -7.96 1.16 41.39
C THR A 486 -8.73 2.00 42.41
N TRP A 487 -9.77 1.45 42.99
CA TRP A 487 -10.54 2.08 44.04
C TRP A 487 -10.30 1.36 45.39
N SER A 488 -10.22 2.13 46.45
CA SER A 488 -10.19 1.60 47.81
C SER A 488 -11.13 2.44 48.66
N GLN A 489 -12.13 1.80 49.21
CA GLN A 489 -13.01 2.46 50.17
C GLN A 489 -12.48 2.34 51.58
N THR A 490 -12.80 3.30 52.41
CA THR A 490 -12.19 3.44 53.75
C THR A 490 -13.15 3.18 54.89
N THR A 491 -14.44 3.11 54.62
CA THR A 491 -15.45 3.03 55.66
C THR A 491 -16.19 1.70 55.59
N VAL A 492 -16.08 0.90 56.64
CA VAL A 492 -16.89 -0.30 56.84
C VAL A 492 -18.30 0.06 57.34
N GLY A 493 -19.27 -0.74 57.01
CA GLY A 493 -20.62 -0.62 57.57
C GLY A 493 -20.59 -0.85 59.08
N THR A 494 -21.44 -0.16 59.80
CA THR A 494 -21.61 -0.37 61.25
C THR A 494 -22.80 -1.31 61.48
N LEU A 495 -22.53 -2.43 62.13
CA LEU A 495 -23.61 -3.33 62.55
C LEU A 495 -24.56 -2.59 63.47
N GLY A 496 -25.81 -2.54 63.09
CA GLY A 496 -26.84 -1.93 63.88
C GLY A 496 -27.29 -2.86 65.05
N LEU A 497 -27.75 -2.26 66.07
CA LEU A 497 -28.48 -2.95 67.16
C LEU A 497 -29.98 -2.90 66.89
N PRO A 498 -30.77 -3.88 67.34
CA PRO A 498 -32.20 -3.80 67.16
C PRO A 498 -32.74 -2.56 67.86
N THR A 499 -33.58 -1.80 67.19
CA THR A 499 -34.12 -0.52 67.69
C THR A 499 -35.10 -0.69 68.86
N THR A 500 -35.51 -1.92 69.12
CA THR A 500 -36.52 -2.27 70.19
C THR A 500 -36.00 -3.22 71.24
N ALA A 501 -34.75 -3.72 71.11
CA ALA A 501 -34.11 -4.55 72.11
C ALA A 501 -33.13 -3.73 72.94
N THR A 502 -33.22 -3.87 74.27
CA THR A 502 -32.29 -3.25 75.22
C THR A 502 -30.89 -3.87 75.14
N ASP A 503 -30.77 -5.07 74.60
CA ASP A 503 -29.51 -5.80 74.51
C ASP A 503 -29.42 -6.61 73.19
N ALA A 504 -28.36 -6.35 72.39
CA ALA A 504 -28.06 -7.16 71.21
C ALA A 504 -27.55 -8.57 71.57
N THR A 505 -27.35 -8.80 72.83
CA THR A 505 -26.79 -10.04 73.33
C THR A 505 -27.57 -10.45 74.60
N VAL A 506 -28.24 -11.58 74.54
CA VAL A 506 -29.02 -12.08 75.68
C VAL A 506 -28.47 -13.43 76.08
N PRO A 507 -27.86 -13.54 77.32
CA PRO A 507 -27.53 -14.84 77.87
C PRO A 507 -28.79 -15.51 78.43
N SER A 508 -28.90 -16.82 78.26
CA SER A 508 -30.03 -17.60 78.82
C SER A 508 -30.03 -17.63 80.31
N SER A 509 -28.95 -17.28 80.98
CA SER A 509 -28.83 -17.12 82.45
C SER A 509 -27.80 -16.03 82.76
N SER A 510 -28.09 -15.17 83.74
CA SER A 510 -27.19 -14.14 84.28
C SER A 510 -26.47 -14.58 85.55
N THR A 511 -26.59 -15.84 85.96
CA THR A 511 -25.95 -16.36 87.18
C THR A 511 -24.46 -16.56 86.96
N THR A 512 -23.63 -16.07 87.89
CA THR A 512 -22.17 -16.21 87.83
C THR A 512 -21.73 -17.68 87.85
N TYR A 513 -20.65 -17.99 87.08
CA TYR A 513 -20.08 -19.34 86.92
C TYR A 513 -21.05 -20.38 86.35
N THR A 514 -22.14 -19.97 85.72
CA THR A 514 -23.10 -20.87 85.09
C THR A 514 -22.86 -20.95 83.63
N SER A 515 -22.84 -22.15 83.05
CA SER A 515 -22.82 -22.34 81.62
C SER A 515 -24.13 -21.80 81.05
N THR A 516 -24.01 -20.95 80.03
CA THR A 516 -25.16 -20.25 79.43
C THR A 516 -25.03 -20.19 77.94
N THR A 517 -26.17 -20.03 77.25
CA THR A 517 -26.22 -19.81 75.83
C THR A 517 -26.37 -18.33 75.56
N TYR A 518 -25.52 -17.78 74.66
CA TYR A 518 -25.63 -16.42 74.21
C TYR A 518 -26.34 -16.38 72.84
N THR A 519 -27.33 -15.50 72.74
CA THR A 519 -28.01 -15.23 71.48
C THR A 519 -27.60 -13.83 71.01
N PHE A 520 -27.05 -13.75 69.80
CA PHE A 520 -26.66 -12.50 69.20
C PHE A 520 -27.65 -12.16 68.07
N GLU A 521 -28.20 -10.96 68.11
CA GLU A 521 -29.05 -10.41 67.06
C GLU A 521 -28.29 -9.24 66.39
N LEU A 522 -27.92 -9.41 65.09
CA LEU A 522 -27.10 -8.48 64.34
C LEU A 522 -27.93 -7.92 63.22
N TYR A 523 -27.88 -6.60 63.02
CA TYR A 523 -28.54 -5.86 61.97
C TYR A 523 -27.50 -5.27 61.06
N PRO A 524 -27.02 -6.01 60.04
CA PRO A 524 -26.10 -5.45 59.07
C PRO A 524 -26.81 -4.38 58.25
N PRO A 525 -26.19 -3.21 58.00
CA PRO A 525 -26.76 -2.16 57.19
C PRO A 525 -26.80 -2.55 55.68
N HIS A 526 -26.13 -3.62 55.35
CA HIS A 526 -26.00 -4.11 53.98
C HIS A 526 -26.27 -5.60 53.88
N VAL A 527 -26.53 -6.09 52.69
CA VAL A 527 -26.64 -7.52 52.39
C VAL A 527 -25.32 -8.21 52.70
N ILE A 528 -25.36 -9.25 53.52
CA ILE A 528 -24.19 -10.11 53.77
C ILE A 528 -24.05 -11.07 52.59
N GLU A 529 -22.88 -11.08 51.98
CA GLU A 529 -22.58 -11.96 50.86
C GLU A 529 -22.45 -13.43 51.30
N GLN A 530 -22.68 -14.33 50.38
CA GLN A 530 -22.45 -15.74 50.60
C GLN A 530 -20.98 -16.00 50.99
N ASN A 531 -20.73 -16.84 51.96
CA ASN A 531 -19.41 -17.16 52.53
C ASN A 531 -18.78 -16.05 53.37
N ALA A 532 -19.51 -15.01 53.74
CA ALA A 532 -19.04 -14.04 54.71
C ALA A 532 -18.86 -14.71 56.10
N VAL A 533 -17.89 -14.22 56.84
CA VAL A 533 -17.59 -14.72 58.19
C VAL A 533 -18.08 -13.71 59.21
N ILE A 534 -18.83 -14.18 60.21
CA ILE A 534 -19.19 -13.39 61.39
C ILE A 534 -18.22 -13.77 62.49
N GLU A 535 -17.39 -12.82 62.90
CA GLU A 535 -16.44 -12.99 64.01
C GLU A 535 -16.99 -12.30 65.25
N ILE A 536 -17.13 -13.06 66.37
CA ILE A 536 -17.61 -12.54 67.64
C ILE A 536 -16.47 -12.65 68.64
N THR A 537 -16.01 -11.51 69.14
CA THR A 537 -14.98 -11.44 70.16
C THR A 537 -15.67 -11.33 71.55
N PHE A 538 -15.40 -12.26 72.38
CA PHE A 538 -15.90 -12.23 73.78
C PHE A 538 -14.92 -11.47 74.66
N PRO A 539 -15.43 -10.76 75.72
CA PRO A 539 -14.56 -10.16 76.71
C PRO A 539 -13.82 -11.25 77.49
N THR A 540 -12.66 -10.90 78.04
CA THR A 540 -11.75 -11.84 78.73
C THR A 540 -12.35 -12.50 79.96
N GLU A 541 -13.40 -11.95 80.54
CA GLU A 541 -14.13 -12.45 81.65
C GLU A 541 -15.04 -13.65 81.32
N ILE A 542 -15.31 -13.85 80.00
CA ILE A 542 -16.10 -14.98 79.53
C ILE A 542 -15.17 -16.09 79.09
N THR A 543 -15.30 -17.26 79.75
CA THR A 543 -14.52 -18.44 79.38
C THR A 543 -15.26 -19.22 78.29
N LEU A 544 -14.66 -19.36 77.14
CA LEU A 544 -15.20 -20.22 76.10
C LEU A 544 -14.75 -21.66 76.28
N PRO A 545 -15.61 -22.63 75.98
CA PRO A 545 -15.23 -24.06 76.01
C PRO A 545 -14.31 -24.34 74.84
N SER A 546 -13.52 -25.41 74.87
CA SER A 546 -12.59 -25.82 73.81
C SER A 546 -13.28 -26.22 72.54
N SER A 547 -14.57 -26.46 72.57
CA SER A 547 -15.42 -26.62 71.35
C SER A 547 -16.74 -25.88 71.57
N THR A 548 -17.01 -24.89 70.76
CA THR A 548 -18.27 -24.13 70.79
C THR A 548 -19.05 -24.47 69.53
N THR A 549 -20.32 -24.88 69.69
CA THR A 549 -21.23 -25.05 68.53
C THR A 549 -22.10 -23.82 68.40
N CYS A 550 -22.14 -23.26 67.19
CA CYS A 550 -23.05 -22.18 66.86
C CYS A 550 -24.24 -22.73 66.07
N THR A 551 -25.43 -22.25 66.36
CA THR A 551 -26.66 -22.60 65.64
C THR A 551 -27.27 -21.33 65.05
N ALA A 552 -27.49 -21.30 63.78
CA ALA A 552 -28.22 -20.22 63.14
C ALA A 552 -29.71 -20.35 63.42
N LEU A 553 -30.32 -19.28 63.96
CA LEU A 553 -31.75 -19.27 64.32
C LEU A 553 -32.62 -18.71 63.19
N GLN A 554 -32.13 -17.70 62.44
CA GLN A 554 -32.86 -17.07 61.32
C GLN A 554 -31.88 -16.53 60.24
N ASN A 555 -32.34 -16.53 59.02
CA ASN A 555 -31.72 -15.88 57.87
C ASN A 555 -30.27 -16.29 57.56
N ILE A 556 -29.73 -17.34 58.14
CA ILE A 556 -28.43 -17.90 57.78
C ILE A 556 -28.71 -19.32 57.29
N GLU A 557 -28.50 -19.54 55.98
CA GLU A 557 -28.52 -20.88 55.40
C GLU A 557 -27.17 -21.55 55.65
N THR A 558 -27.22 -22.69 56.43
CA THR A 558 -26.20 -23.72 56.47
C THR A 558 -25.08 -23.67 57.53
N THR A 559 -24.67 -24.86 57.87
CA THR A 559 -23.48 -25.35 58.57
C THR A 559 -22.51 -24.32 59.13
N LEU A 560 -22.76 -23.84 60.32
CA LEU A 560 -21.80 -23.15 61.16
C LEU A 560 -20.81 -24.18 61.70
N SER A 561 -19.53 -24.10 61.39
CA SER A 561 -18.45 -24.94 61.90
C SER A 561 -17.69 -24.25 63.03
#